data_74dbb4a9dcfc404611b292fa59dd7441
#
_entry.id   74dbb4a9dcfc404611b292fa59dd7441
#
_cell.length_a   1.000
_cell.length_b   1.000
_cell.length_c   1.000
_cell.angle_alpha   90.00
_cell.angle_beta   90.00
_cell.angle_gamma   90.00
#
_symmetry.space_group_name_H-M   'P 1'
#
loop_
_entity.id
_entity.type
_entity.pdbx_description
1 polymer ?
#
loop_
_entity_poly.entity_id
_entity_poly.type
_entity_poly.pdbx_seq_one_letter_code
_entity_poly.pdbx_strand_id
1 'polypeptide(L)'
;MIKLLIKVKPGSGKDELFIDNENNISVKIKAKPIDGEANDYLVKYLSDKFQLSKALIQIDKGATSRLKRISINIDQVQFDEILRKLNPTI
;
A
#
# COMPACT_ATOMS: atom_id res chain seq x y z
N MET A 1 8.31 -13.39 -0.45
CA MET A 1 7.88 -12.10 -1.02
C MET A 1 6.37 -12.06 -1.13
N ILE A 2 5.81 -10.97 -0.67
CA ILE A 2 4.35 -10.77 -0.71
C ILE A 2 4.01 -9.90 -1.91
N LYS A 3 3.04 -10.34 -2.70
CA LYS A 3 2.55 -9.55 -3.83
C LYS A 3 1.11 -9.17 -3.56
N LEU A 4 0.82 -7.87 -3.68
CA LEU A 4 -0.49 -7.31 -3.40
C LEU A 4 -1.00 -6.54 -4.60
N LEU A 5 -2.32 -6.53 -4.74
CA LEU A 5 -2.99 -5.63 -5.66
C LEU A 5 -3.73 -4.61 -4.80
N ILE A 6 -3.25 -3.38 -4.82
CA ILE A 6 -3.79 -2.31 -3.98
C ILE A 6 -4.57 -1.32 -4.83
N LYS A 7 -5.80 -1.03 -4.41
CA LYS A 7 -6.61 -0.01 -5.04
C LYS A 7 -6.19 1.35 -4.50
N VAL A 8 -5.77 2.25 -5.39
CA VAL A 8 -5.23 3.56 -5.00
C VAL A 8 -6.10 4.67 -5.58
N LYS A 9 -6.46 5.64 -4.75
CA LYS A 9 -7.19 6.83 -5.17
C LYS A 9 -6.36 8.08 -4.86
N PRO A 10 -5.61 8.61 -5.85
CA PRO A 10 -4.84 9.84 -5.65
C PRO A 10 -5.75 11.06 -5.68
N GLY A 11 -5.21 12.22 -5.31
CA GLY A 11 -5.96 13.46 -5.31
C GLY A 11 -7.02 13.55 -4.23
N SER A 12 -6.90 12.77 -3.17
CA SER A 12 -7.85 12.77 -2.06
C SER A 12 -7.53 13.89 -1.07
N GLY A 13 -8.52 14.23 -0.24
CA GLY A 13 -8.31 15.27 0.78
C GLY A 13 -7.44 14.85 1.93
N LYS A 14 -7.24 13.55 2.13
CA LYS A 14 -6.39 13.01 3.19
C LYS A 14 -5.87 11.63 2.82
N ASP A 15 -4.84 11.19 3.53
CA ASP A 15 -4.29 9.86 3.37
C ASP A 15 -5.05 8.88 4.26
N GLU A 16 -5.56 7.82 3.69
CA GLU A 16 -6.26 6.77 4.43
C GLU A 16 -5.96 5.39 3.88
N LEU A 17 -5.92 4.40 4.74
CA LEU A 17 -5.74 3.02 4.36
C LEU A 17 -6.90 2.20 4.91
N PHE A 18 -7.48 1.35 4.06
CA PHE A 18 -8.60 0.49 4.41
C PHE A 18 -8.24 -0.97 4.14
N ILE A 19 -8.61 -1.85 5.05
CA ILE A 19 -8.47 -3.30 4.88
C ILE A 19 -9.85 -3.90 5.05
N ASP A 20 -10.33 -4.63 4.04
CA ASP A 20 -11.65 -5.24 4.11
C ASP A 20 -11.57 -6.65 4.72
N ASN A 21 -12.72 -7.34 4.79
CA ASN A 21 -12.82 -8.65 5.41
C ASN A 21 -12.02 -9.74 4.68
N GLU A 22 -11.67 -9.49 3.43
CA GLU A 22 -10.88 -10.43 2.62
C GLU A 22 -9.42 -10.03 2.55
N ASN A 23 -8.99 -9.10 3.41
CA ASN A 23 -7.63 -8.56 3.44
C ASN A 23 -7.23 -7.82 2.16
N ASN A 24 -8.20 -7.32 1.42
CA ASN A 24 -7.92 -6.42 0.30
C ASN A 24 -7.62 -5.03 0.84
N ILE A 25 -6.61 -4.40 0.28
CA ILE A 25 -6.14 -3.10 0.75
C ILE A 25 -6.53 -2.02 -0.26
N SER A 26 -7.12 -0.95 0.25
CA SER A 26 -7.44 0.25 -0.52
C SER A 26 -6.78 1.44 0.15
N VAL A 27 -6.22 2.35 -0.64
CA VAL A 27 -5.48 3.50 -0.12
C VAL A 27 -5.96 4.77 -0.82
N LYS A 28 -6.22 5.80 -0.03
CA LYS A 28 -6.41 7.17 -0.54
C LYS A 28 -5.18 7.97 -0.20
N ILE A 29 -4.68 8.76 -1.13
CA ILE A 29 -3.50 9.59 -0.92
C ILE A 29 -3.74 10.99 -1.44
N LYS A 30 -3.08 11.97 -0.82
CA LYS A 30 -3.17 13.37 -1.22
C LYS A 30 -2.39 13.67 -2.49
N ALA A 31 -1.44 12.83 -2.84
CA ALA A 31 -0.58 13.07 -4.01
C ALA A 31 -1.39 13.27 -5.28
N LYS A 32 -0.91 14.12 -6.15
CA LYS A 32 -1.53 14.34 -7.45
C LYS A 32 -1.43 13.06 -8.28
N PRO A 33 -2.40 12.80 -9.17
CA PRO A 33 -2.37 11.61 -10.03
C PRO A 33 -1.37 11.75 -11.17
N ILE A 34 -0.15 12.15 -10.84
CA ILE A 34 0.96 12.25 -11.78
C ILE A 34 1.86 11.06 -11.53
N ASP A 35 2.18 10.33 -12.56
CA ASP A 35 2.99 9.12 -12.46
C ASP A 35 4.23 9.32 -11.60
N GLY A 36 5.12 9.03 -11.33
CA GLY A 36 6.26 9.32 -10.49
C GLY A 36 5.90 9.79 -9.08
N GLU A 37 5.21 10.93 -8.98
CA GLU A 37 4.88 11.51 -7.67
C GLU A 37 3.94 10.61 -6.86
N ALA A 38 2.89 10.10 -7.50
CA ALA A 38 1.93 9.26 -6.80
C ALA A 38 2.58 7.96 -6.34
N ASN A 39 3.44 7.38 -7.16
CA ASN A 39 4.13 6.15 -6.81
C ASN A 39 5.09 6.34 -5.64
N ASP A 40 5.89 7.39 -5.67
CA ASP A 40 6.83 7.69 -4.59
C ASP A 40 6.09 7.97 -3.29
N TYR A 41 5.01 8.73 -3.37
CA TYR A 41 4.18 9.04 -2.21
C TYR A 41 3.56 7.78 -1.62
N LEU A 42 3.07 6.89 -2.48
CA LEU A 42 2.47 5.64 -2.05
C LEU A 42 3.47 4.75 -1.32
N VAL A 43 4.67 4.62 -1.84
CA VAL A 43 5.72 3.83 -1.19
C VAL A 43 6.03 4.40 0.19
N LYS A 44 6.16 5.71 0.29
CA LYS A 44 6.43 6.37 1.58
C LYS A 44 5.29 6.13 2.57
N TYR A 45 4.06 6.29 2.12
CA TYR A 45 2.90 6.10 2.97
C TYR A 45 2.79 4.65 3.48
N LEU A 46 2.97 3.67 2.58
CA LEU A 46 2.93 2.27 2.96
C LEU A 46 4.09 1.91 3.90
N SER A 47 5.26 2.45 3.65
CA SER A 47 6.41 2.26 4.53
C SER A 47 6.09 2.72 5.95
N ASP A 48 5.49 3.89 6.10
CA ASP A 48 5.08 4.40 7.40
C ASP A 48 4.01 3.52 8.06
N LYS A 49 2.99 3.14 7.31
CA LYS A 49 1.88 2.36 7.86
C LYS A 49 2.29 0.95 8.24
N PHE A 50 3.12 0.32 7.42
CA PHE A 50 3.58 -1.04 7.66
C PHE A 50 4.82 -1.09 8.55
N GLN A 51 5.41 0.07 8.85
CA GLN A 51 6.65 0.17 9.62
C GLN A 51 7.77 -0.65 8.99
N LEU A 52 7.90 -0.52 7.69
CA LEU A 52 8.92 -1.21 6.90
C LEU A 52 9.80 -0.19 6.19
N SER A 53 11.03 -0.60 5.86
CA SER A 53 11.91 0.20 5.03
C SER A 53 11.32 0.34 3.63
N LYS A 54 11.48 1.51 3.02
CA LYS A 54 11.06 1.75 1.63
C LYS A 54 11.72 0.76 0.68
N ALA A 55 12.93 0.32 0.98
CA ALA A 55 13.66 -0.63 0.15
C ALA A 55 12.96 -1.99 0.03
N LEU A 56 12.08 -2.31 0.97
CA LEU A 56 11.32 -3.56 0.97
C LEU A 56 10.04 -3.47 0.14
N ILE A 57 9.63 -2.27 -0.25
CA ILE A 57 8.38 -2.03 -0.96
C ILE A 57 8.68 -1.59 -2.38
N GLN A 58 8.11 -2.30 -3.35
CA GLN A 58 8.33 -1.99 -4.76
C GLN A 58 6.99 -1.99 -5.50
N ILE A 59 6.80 -0.98 -6.34
CA ILE A 59 5.64 -0.91 -7.22
C ILE A 59 6.05 -1.50 -8.56
N ASP A 60 5.33 -2.53 -9.00
CA ASP A 60 5.63 -3.19 -10.27
C ASP A 60 5.25 -2.29 -11.44
N LYS A 61 6.05 -2.34 -12.49
CA LYS A 61 5.80 -1.57 -13.71
C LYS A 61 4.55 -2.11 -14.42
N GLY A 62 3.86 -1.21 -15.11
CA GLY A 62 2.68 -1.57 -15.88
C GLY A 62 1.37 -1.54 -15.10
N ALA A 63 1.42 -1.29 -13.81
CA ALA A 63 0.21 -1.08 -13.04
C ALA A 63 -0.40 0.26 -13.42
N THR A 64 -1.65 0.26 -13.85
CA THR A 64 -2.33 1.46 -14.28
C THR A 64 -3.12 2.08 -13.16
N SER A 65 -3.32 3.36 -13.30
CA SER A 65 -3.95 4.37 -12.48
C SER A 65 -4.65 3.97 -11.17
N ARG A 66 -5.53 3.00 -11.11
CA ARG A 66 -6.32 2.72 -9.91
C ARG A 66 -5.89 1.47 -9.15
N LEU A 67 -5.30 0.52 -9.86
CA LEU A 67 -4.80 -0.70 -9.25
C LEU A 67 -3.30 -0.75 -9.41
N LYS A 68 -2.60 -0.89 -8.30
CA LYS A 68 -1.14 -0.96 -8.28
C LYS A 68 -0.71 -2.34 -7.79
N ARG A 69 0.19 -2.97 -8.53
CA ARG A 69 0.83 -4.19 -8.07
C ARG A 69 2.01 -3.82 -7.19
N ILE A 70 2.03 -4.33 -5.99
CA ILE A 70 3.07 -3.98 -5.02
C ILE A 70 3.69 -5.26 -4.51
N SER A 71 5.01 -5.28 -4.55
CA SER A 71 5.81 -6.38 -4.01
C SER A 71 6.45 -5.92 -2.71
N ILE A 72 6.33 -6.72 -1.66
CA ILE A 72 6.92 -6.43 -0.37
C ILE A 72 7.82 -7.60 0.00
N ASN A 73 9.10 -7.33 0.21
CA ASN A 73 10.09 -8.37 0.48
C ASN A 73 10.09 -8.78 1.95
N ILE A 74 9.01 -9.40 2.37
CA ILE A 74 8.84 -9.96 3.72
C ILE A 74 8.16 -11.32 3.58
N ASP A 75 8.14 -12.10 4.67
CA ASP A 75 7.44 -13.37 4.66
C ASP A 75 5.97 -13.23 5.05
N GLN A 76 5.23 -14.31 4.91
CA GLN A 76 3.78 -14.30 5.16
C GLN A 76 3.46 -14.04 6.63
N VAL A 77 4.24 -14.59 7.54
CA VAL A 77 4.02 -14.40 8.98
C VAL A 77 4.16 -12.92 9.34
N GLN A 78 5.20 -12.29 8.84
CA GLN A 78 5.44 -10.87 9.11
C GLN A 78 4.31 -10.01 8.51
N PHE A 79 3.87 -10.34 7.32
CA PHE A 79 2.76 -9.64 6.68
C PHE A 79 1.46 -9.79 7.47
N ASP A 80 1.16 -11.00 7.94
CA ASP A 80 -0.05 -11.25 8.73
C ASP A 80 -0.04 -10.44 10.03
N GLU A 81 1.12 -10.31 10.66
CA GLU A 81 1.27 -9.49 11.87
C GLU A 81 1.00 -8.02 11.59
N ILE A 82 1.49 -7.53 10.45
CA ILE A 82 1.25 -6.13 10.04
C ILE A 82 -0.25 -5.89 9.85
N LEU A 83 -0.94 -6.77 9.14
CA LEU A 83 -2.38 -6.64 8.92
C LEU A 83 -3.14 -6.66 10.23
N ARG A 84 -2.74 -7.51 11.16
CA ARG A 84 -3.38 -7.60 12.46
C ARG A 84 -3.26 -6.31 13.26
N LYS A 85 -2.10 -5.67 13.19
CA LYS A 85 -1.87 -4.38 13.87
C LYS A 85 -2.68 -3.25 13.22
N LEU A 86 -2.85 -3.29 11.91
CA LEU A 86 -3.59 -2.25 11.19
C LEU A 86 -5.11 -2.44 11.31
N ASN A 87 -5.57 -3.64 11.61
CA ASN A 87 -6.99 -3.95 11.75
C ASN A 87 -7.24 -4.63 13.09
N PRO A 88 -7.18 -3.89 14.20
CA PRO A 88 -7.21 -4.46 15.54
C PRO A 88 -8.59 -4.94 16.02
N THR A 89 -9.61 -4.85 15.19
CA THR A 89 -10.97 -5.19 15.60
C THR A 89 -11.31 -6.67 15.51
N ILE A 90 -10.35 -7.50 15.25
CA ILE A 90 -10.54 -8.94 15.15
C ILE A 90 -10.26 -9.59 16.50
#